data_c12360c20d9d3ed54198169862ca1ad4
#
_entry.id   c12360c20d9d3ed54198169862ca1ad4
#
_cell.length_a   1.000
_cell.length_b   1.000
_cell.length_c   1.000
_cell.angle_alpha   90.00
_cell.angle_beta   90.00
_cell.angle_gamma   90.00
#
_symmetry.space_group_name_H-M   'P 1'
#
loop_
_entity.id
_entity.type
_entity.pdbx_description
1 polymer ?
#
loop_
_entity_poly.entity_id
_entity_poly.type
_entity_poly.pdbx_seq_one_letter_code
_entity_poly.pdbx_strand_id
1 'polypeptide(L)'
;MSLITVTNNNLEELKNKEVVVVEFWAPWCGYCKRLAPVLKTVAKDIDIMQVNIDDFEELSESYRVETIPALLVLRNGIASEPLI
;
A
#
# COMPACT_ATOMS: atom_id res chain seq x y z
N MET A 1 -12.48 -1.58 8.48
CA MET A 1 -11.33 -0.93 7.85
C MET A 1 -10.09 -1.34 8.59
N SER A 2 -9.02 -1.62 7.87
CA SER A 2 -7.88 -2.26 8.49
C SER A 2 -6.60 -2.10 7.66
N LEU A 3 -5.47 -2.41 8.30
CA LEU A 3 -4.20 -2.61 7.64
C LEU A 3 -4.14 -4.06 7.18
N ILE A 4 -3.92 -4.30 5.91
CA ILE A 4 -3.97 -5.63 5.34
C ILE A 4 -2.64 -5.95 4.67
N THR A 5 -1.98 -7.00 5.14
CA THR A 5 -0.74 -7.47 4.52
C THR A 5 -1.07 -8.11 3.17
N VAL A 6 -0.46 -7.61 2.10
CA VAL A 6 -0.69 -8.15 0.77
C VAL A 6 0.07 -9.46 0.60
N THR A 7 -0.63 -10.46 0.07
CA THR A 7 -0.07 -11.76 -0.29
C THR A 7 -0.50 -12.10 -1.71
N ASN A 8 0.05 -13.16 -2.28
CA ASN A 8 -0.40 -13.62 -3.59
C ASN A 8 -1.86 -14.06 -3.58
N ASN A 9 -2.37 -14.44 -2.41
CA ASN A 9 -3.74 -14.93 -2.30
C ASN A 9 -4.79 -13.83 -2.22
N ASN A 10 -4.44 -12.65 -1.72
CA ASN A 10 -5.41 -11.57 -1.54
C ASN A 10 -5.21 -10.37 -2.47
N LEU A 11 -4.12 -10.34 -3.23
CA LEU A 11 -3.76 -9.18 -4.05
C LEU A 11 -4.88 -8.77 -5.01
N GLU A 12 -5.43 -9.74 -5.77
CA GLU A 12 -6.45 -9.43 -6.76
C GLU A 12 -7.75 -8.93 -6.12
N GLU A 13 -8.13 -9.53 -5.01
CA GLU A 13 -9.32 -9.08 -4.27
C GLU A 13 -9.15 -7.64 -3.78
N LEU A 14 -7.98 -7.33 -3.22
CA LEU A 14 -7.70 -5.99 -2.69
C LEU A 14 -7.67 -4.95 -3.81
N LYS A 15 -7.07 -5.28 -4.94
CA LYS A 15 -7.00 -4.37 -6.09
C LYS A 15 -8.37 -4.05 -6.67
N ASN A 16 -9.34 -4.92 -6.50
CA ASN A 16 -10.68 -4.76 -7.05
C ASN A 16 -11.67 -4.09 -6.11
N LYS A 17 -11.23 -3.64 -4.95
CA LYS A 17 -12.09 -2.86 -4.06
C LYS A 17 -12.46 -1.54 -4.71
N GLU A 18 -13.63 -1.00 -4.32
CA GLU A 18 -14.08 0.31 -4.80
C GLU A 18 -13.05 1.38 -4.51
N VAL A 19 -12.49 1.37 -3.28
CA VAL A 19 -11.43 2.27 -2.89
C VAL A 19 -10.54 1.57 -1.88
N VAL A 20 -9.22 1.69 -2.06
CA VAL A 20 -8.24 1.18 -1.11
C VAL A 20 -6.97 2.03 -1.21
N VAL A 21 -6.35 2.28 -0.06
CA VAL A 21 -5.04 2.92 -0.03
C VAL A 21 -3.97 1.84 -0.17
N VAL A 22 -2.95 2.11 -0.95
CA VAL A 22 -1.81 1.20 -1.11
C VAL A 22 -0.58 1.84 -0.50
N GLU A 23 0.04 1.12 0.43
CA GLU A 23 1.33 1.52 0.99
C GLU A 23 2.40 0.57 0.47
N PHE A 24 3.44 1.13 -0.13
CA PHE A 24 4.66 0.38 -0.46
C PHE A 24 5.69 0.65 0.63
N TRP A 25 6.19 -0.41 1.23
CA TRP A 25 7.07 -0.34 2.39
C TRP A 25 8.13 -1.44 2.34
N ALA A 26 9.06 -1.40 3.26
CA ALA A 26 10.03 -2.47 3.45
C ALA A 26 10.42 -2.56 4.92
N PRO A 27 10.83 -3.74 5.40
CA PRO A 27 11.23 -3.92 6.80
C PRO A 27 12.42 -3.06 7.22
N TRP A 28 13.28 -2.73 6.27
CA TRP A 28 14.48 -1.92 6.52
C TRP A 28 14.24 -0.42 6.42
N CYS A 29 13.01 0.00 6.14
CA CYS A 29 12.66 1.40 5.93
C CYS A 29 12.30 2.08 7.26
N GLY A 30 13.17 2.96 7.75
CA GLY A 30 12.92 3.68 9.01
C GLY A 30 11.71 4.61 8.97
N TYR A 31 11.53 5.31 7.86
CA TYR A 31 10.36 6.18 7.69
C TYR A 31 9.04 5.40 7.68
N CYS A 32 9.07 4.21 7.10
CA CYS A 32 7.89 3.34 7.10
C CYS A 32 7.47 3.00 8.52
N LYS A 33 8.44 2.73 9.40
CA LYS A 33 8.18 2.43 10.80
C LYS A 33 7.58 3.62 11.54
N ARG A 34 8.06 4.82 11.25
CA ARG A 34 7.52 6.05 11.85
C ARG A 34 6.11 6.36 11.37
N LEU A 35 5.79 5.97 10.15
CA LEU A 35 4.48 6.19 9.55
C LEU A 35 3.43 5.21 10.08
N ALA A 36 3.86 4.05 10.59
CA ALA A 36 2.94 3.00 10.99
C ALA A 36 1.84 3.44 11.96
N PRO A 37 2.12 4.22 13.03
CA PRO A 37 1.05 4.67 13.93
C PRO A 37 0.01 5.55 13.22
N VAL A 38 0.45 6.38 12.28
CA VAL A 38 -0.45 7.24 11.50
C VAL A 38 -1.36 6.38 10.63
N LEU A 39 -0.80 5.38 9.98
CA LEU A 39 -1.58 4.49 9.12
C LEU A 39 -2.60 3.68 9.91
N LYS A 40 -2.27 3.28 11.13
CA LYS A 40 -3.24 2.61 12.00
C LYS A 40 -4.46 3.48 12.27
N THR A 41 -4.24 4.78 12.44
CA THR A 41 -5.33 5.73 12.64
C THR A 41 -6.16 5.89 11.38
N VAL A 42 -5.51 6.07 10.25
CA VAL A 42 -6.18 6.20 8.95
C VAL A 42 -6.96 4.93 8.61
N ALA A 43 -6.43 3.76 8.95
CA ALA A 43 -7.05 2.48 8.67
C ALA A 43 -8.37 2.25 9.42
N LYS A 44 -8.70 3.08 10.39
CA LYS A 44 -10.02 3.03 11.04
C LYS A 44 -11.12 3.44 10.08
N ASP A 45 -10.80 4.25 9.08
CA ASP A 45 -11.78 4.82 8.16
C ASP A 45 -11.69 4.27 6.75
N ILE A 46 -10.57 3.62 6.37
CA ILE A 46 -10.36 3.10 5.04
C ILE A 46 -9.42 1.88 5.10
N ASP A 47 -9.58 0.96 4.17
CA ASP A 47 -8.65 -0.16 4.07
C ASP A 47 -7.32 0.30 3.48
N ILE A 48 -6.24 -0.19 4.05
CA ILE A 48 -4.89 0.07 3.56
C ILE A 48 -4.23 -1.27 3.28
N MET A 49 -3.90 -1.52 2.02
CA MET A 49 -3.14 -2.71 1.63
C MET A 49 -1.65 -2.38 1.68
N GLN A 50 -0.91 -3.20 2.41
CA GLN A 50 0.52 -2.98 2.62
C GLN A 50 1.33 -3.95 1.76
N VAL A 51 2.09 -3.38 0.82
CA VAL A 51 2.91 -4.12 -0.13
C VAL A 51 4.37 -4.01 0.28
N ASN A 52 4.96 -5.14 0.68
CA ASN A 52 6.39 -5.21 0.95
C ASN A 52 7.12 -5.28 -0.40
N ILE A 53 7.93 -4.28 -0.71
CA ILE A 53 8.60 -4.20 -2.01
C ILE A 53 9.62 -5.31 -2.22
N ASP A 54 10.14 -5.90 -1.15
CA ASP A 54 11.06 -7.02 -1.28
C ASP A 54 10.37 -8.29 -1.79
N ASP A 55 9.07 -8.43 -1.51
CA ASP A 55 8.26 -9.58 -1.94
C ASP A 55 7.53 -9.33 -3.26
N PHE A 56 7.34 -8.07 -3.64
CA PHE A 56 6.52 -7.67 -4.79
C PHE A 56 7.24 -6.63 -5.65
N GLU A 57 8.44 -6.96 -6.12
CA GLU A 57 9.26 -6.03 -6.90
C GLU A 57 8.59 -5.60 -8.20
N GLU A 58 8.01 -6.54 -8.95
CA GLU A 58 7.35 -6.22 -10.22
C GLU A 58 6.14 -5.34 -10.01
N LEU A 59 5.36 -5.60 -8.95
CA LEU A 59 4.20 -4.79 -8.63
C LEU A 59 4.61 -3.36 -8.31
N SER A 60 5.67 -3.20 -7.52
CA SER A 60 6.19 -1.88 -7.16
C SER A 60 6.63 -1.10 -8.40
N GLU A 61 7.32 -1.77 -9.32
CA GLU A 61 7.75 -1.15 -10.57
C GLU A 61 6.56 -0.76 -11.43
N SER A 62 5.52 -1.59 -11.47
CA SER A 62 4.32 -1.30 -12.28
C SER A 62 3.60 -0.03 -11.82
N TYR A 63 3.69 0.31 -10.55
CA TYR A 63 3.13 1.55 -10.01
C TYR A 63 4.15 2.69 -9.95
N ARG A 64 5.32 2.50 -10.55
CA ARG A 64 6.39 3.51 -10.63
C ARG A 64 6.88 3.98 -9.27
N VAL A 65 6.95 3.07 -8.32
CA VAL A 65 7.46 3.38 -6.98
C VAL A 65 8.98 3.51 -7.05
N GLU A 66 9.49 4.69 -6.78
CA GLU A 66 10.92 4.98 -6.80
C GLU A 66 11.50 5.09 -5.41
N THR A 67 10.71 5.57 -4.47
CA THR A 67 11.12 5.73 -3.07
C THR A 67 10.04 5.20 -2.15
N ILE A 68 10.42 4.78 -0.95
CA ILE A 68 9.50 4.33 0.08
C ILE A 68 9.70 5.15 1.35
N PRO A 69 8.65 5.33 2.16
CA PRO A 69 7.29 4.85 1.93
C PRO A 69 6.63 5.55 0.74
N ALA A 70 5.74 4.84 0.05
CA ALA A 70 4.94 5.43 -1.00
C ALA A 70 3.48 5.08 -0.75
N LEU A 71 2.61 6.06 -0.84
CA LEU A 71 1.16 5.89 -0.66
C LEU A 71 0.45 6.34 -1.92
N LEU A 72 -0.50 5.55 -2.36
CA LEU A 72 -1.40 5.92 -3.44
C LEU A 72 -2.79 5.37 -3.16
N VAL A 73 -3.77 5.80 -3.95
CA VAL A 73 -5.14 5.34 -3.82
C VAL A 73 -5.53 4.59 -5.09
N LEU A 74 -6.12 3.40 -4.91
CA LEU A 74 -6.76 2.68 -5.99
C LEU A 74 -8.27 2.90 -5.89
N ARG A 75 -8.89 3.37 -6.99
CA ARG A 75 -10.33 3.50 -7.10
C ARG A 75 -10.79 2.63 -8.26
N ASN A 76 -11.53 1.57 -7.96
CA ASN A 76 -11.97 0.63 -8.98
C ASN A 76 -10.81 0.13 -9.85
N GLY A 77 -9.67 -0.14 -9.23
CA GLY A 77 -8.48 -0.64 -9.90
C GLY A 77 -7.62 0.42 -10.57
N ILE A 78 -8.01 1.69 -10.54
CA ILE A 78 -7.26 2.78 -11.17
C ILE A 78 -6.43 3.51 -10.13
N ALA A 79 -5.13 3.56 -10.32
CA ALA A 79 -4.21 4.16 -9.37
C ALA A 79 -4.13 5.67 -9.51
N SER A 80 -4.14 6.37 -8.38
CA SER A 80 -3.79 7.79 -8.33
C SER A 80 -2.28 7.93 -8.51
N GLU A 81 -1.82 9.17 -8.65
CA GLU A 81 -0.40 9.44 -8.49
C GLU A 81 0.00 9.22 -7.03
N PRO A 82 1.28 8.92 -6.75
CA PRO A 82 1.72 8.79 -5.37
C PRO A 82 1.43 10.05 -4.58
N LEU A 83 0.88 9.86 -3.37
CA LEU A 83 0.58 10.97 -2.46
C LEU A 83 1.84 11.42 -1.72
N ILE A 84 2.75 10.49 -1.53
CA ILE A 84 4.09 10.75 -0.99
C ILE A 84 5.08 9.79 -1.62
#